data_3317e50cd87a4ccc76371deffb3f70e0
#
_entry.id   3317e50cd87a4ccc76371deffb3f70e0
#
_cell.length_a   1.000
_cell.length_b   1.000
_cell.length_c   1.000
_cell.angle_alpha   90.00
_cell.angle_beta   90.00
_cell.angle_gamma   90.00
#
_symmetry.space_group_name_H-M   'P 1'
#
loop_
_entity.id
_entity.type
_entity.pdbx_description
1 polymer ?
#
loop_
_entity_poly.entity_id
_entity_poly.type
_entity_poly.pdbx_seq_one_letter_code
_entity_poly.pdbx_strand_id
1 'polypeptide(L)'
;KYYFRKMFQEILPEYAINQGVMLDEGMAVLYNTVSGMMEQDALEENEEYEALMIDCGGGTTDLCSYRFHIQDRRAAYKIYMETTYENGDTDFGGNNLTYRIMQVLKIALVRAAGYENTSSVKEILEYMDTDIYRYVDQHGGKKLYRHLDDEYRKAEEILPTRFADFERYNRSEYYKVKNNFYTLFDAAEKIKKLFYGKIATLEVVVTSEQKERKEKTVLLDKWKLSFRQGDEIAVKKTVPEVIMNYFEIELLLSGEIYGIVRKFMDEFYRTGRIQDFSFIKLTGQSCKIDLFKDALKEFVPGRMIQFRKRANIDAADVELKMTCVDGALKYLRDRKYGLADIHLNNGKAVLPYCITAYTHNGKEVVLVDGYGDWETAGTVSRNMEDLLLPLYLKNVGGDEYCRFQYVCRRDEFLQKSYEEIGKLYGSHILQKETDSIENGDVKFFVWAAQEEWGFWVVPVYCEDDILFLGKAEFFCFESDNWVNSFFDGKK
;
A
#
# COMPACT_ATOMS: atom_id res chain seq x y z
N LYS A 1 0.13 -12.69 5.55
CA LYS A 1 0.47 -14.14 5.74
C LYS A 1 0.14 -14.62 7.15
N TYR A 2 0.60 -13.94 8.22
CA TYR A 2 0.41 -14.35 9.62
C TYR A 2 -1.08 -14.47 10.02
N TYR A 3 -1.88 -13.42 9.83
CA TYR A 3 -3.31 -13.44 10.18
C TYR A 3 -4.10 -14.42 9.35
N PHE A 4 -3.80 -14.54 8.07
CA PHE A 4 -4.44 -15.49 7.18
C PHE A 4 -4.17 -16.93 7.62
N ARG A 5 -2.91 -17.25 7.95
CA ARG A 5 -2.51 -18.54 8.50
C ARG A 5 -3.24 -18.86 9.80
N LYS A 6 -3.26 -17.90 10.74
CA LYS A 6 -3.94 -18.04 12.03
C LYS A 6 -5.43 -18.28 11.84
N MET A 7 -6.08 -17.51 10.95
CA MET A 7 -7.49 -17.66 10.63
C MET A 7 -7.80 -19.06 10.04
N PHE A 8 -6.99 -19.53 9.09
CA PHE A 8 -7.18 -20.86 8.52
C PHE A 8 -6.95 -21.97 9.52
N GLN A 9 -5.96 -21.83 10.41
CA GLN A 9 -5.69 -22.76 11.48
C GLN A 9 -6.86 -22.86 12.48
N GLU A 10 -7.52 -21.73 12.76
CA GLU A 10 -8.70 -21.66 13.62
C GLU A 10 -9.95 -22.28 12.96
N ILE A 11 -10.13 -22.10 11.65
CA ILE A 11 -11.29 -22.61 10.89
C ILE A 11 -11.12 -24.10 10.54
N LEU A 12 -9.89 -24.55 10.27
CA LEU A 12 -9.57 -25.90 9.82
C LEU A 12 -8.49 -26.53 10.71
N PRO A 13 -8.76 -26.74 12.00
CA PRO A 13 -7.76 -27.23 12.95
C PRO A 13 -7.26 -28.66 12.64
N GLU A 14 -8.03 -29.46 11.89
CA GLU A 14 -7.70 -30.83 11.54
C GLU A 14 -6.80 -30.96 10.30
N TYR A 15 -6.58 -29.85 9.58
CA TYR A 15 -5.76 -29.85 8.37
C TYR A 15 -4.40 -29.24 8.65
N ALA A 16 -3.33 -29.98 8.37
CA ALA A 16 -2.00 -29.42 8.29
C ALA A 16 -1.97 -28.44 7.09
N ILE A 17 -1.86 -27.15 7.38
CA ILE A 17 -1.66 -26.13 6.35
C ILE A 17 -0.22 -26.28 5.86
N ASN A 18 -0.03 -27.06 4.79
CA ASN A 18 1.26 -27.23 4.14
C ASN A 18 1.65 -25.91 3.50
N GLN A 19 2.68 -25.30 4.03
CA GLN A 19 3.41 -24.22 3.34
C GLN A 19 4.34 -24.87 2.32
N GLY A 20 3.80 -25.20 1.17
CA GLY A 20 4.63 -25.42 0.00
C GLY A 20 5.22 -24.08 -0.50
N VAL A 21 6.13 -24.13 -1.43
CA VAL A 21 6.57 -22.95 -2.18
C VAL A 21 5.32 -22.29 -2.74
N MET A 22 4.90 -21.17 -2.13
CA MET A 22 3.70 -20.47 -2.53
C MET A 22 4.04 -19.58 -3.72
N LEU A 23 3.28 -19.74 -4.78
CA LEU A 23 3.23 -18.76 -5.85
C LEU A 23 2.51 -17.53 -5.30
N ASP A 24 3.23 -16.46 -5.03
CA ASP A 24 2.62 -15.17 -4.67
C ASP A 24 1.99 -14.48 -5.90
N GLU A 25 1.27 -13.41 -5.65
CA GLU A 25 0.55 -12.68 -6.70
C GLU A 25 1.51 -12.13 -7.77
N GLY A 26 2.62 -11.53 -7.36
CA GLY A 26 3.61 -10.97 -8.27
C GLY A 26 4.32 -12.04 -9.10
N MET A 27 4.71 -13.16 -8.47
CA MET A 27 5.26 -14.32 -9.16
C MET A 27 4.28 -14.91 -10.18
N ALA A 28 2.98 -14.95 -9.87
CA ALA A 28 1.96 -15.40 -10.80
C ALA A 28 1.87 -14.48 -12.03
N VAL A 29 1.87 -13.17 -11.81
CA VAL A 29 1.89 -12.18 -12.90
C VAL A 29 3.16 -12.28 -13.73
N LEU A 30 4.33 -12.45 -13.08
CA LEU A 30 5.58 -12.66 -13.78
C LEU A 30 5.53 -13.94 -14.62
N TYR A 31 5.08 -15.06 -14.04
CA TYR A 31 4.98 -16.32 -14.78
C TYR A 31 4.11 -16.20 -16.01
N ASN A 32 2.98 -15.48 -15.92
CA ASN A 32 2.13 -15.21 -17.09
C ASN A 32 2.90 -14.43 -18.18
N THR A 33 3.75 -13.48 -17.77
CA THR A 33 4.57 -12.68 -18.68
C THR A 33 5.66 -13.54 -19.32
N VAL A 34 6.41 -14.30 -18.53
CA VAL A 34 7.49 -15.21 -18.97
C VAL A 34 6.91 -16.26 -19.92
N SER A 35 5.80 -16.90 -19.59
CA SER A 35 5.11 -17.86 -20.47
C SER A 35 4.76 -17.23 -21.82
N GLY A 36 4.26 -16.00 -21.83
CA GLY A 36 3.97 -15.28 -23.08
C GLY A 36 5.22 -14.90 -23.88
N MET A 37 6.33 -14.58 -23.22
CA MET A 37 7.62 -14.32 -23.88
C MET A 37 8.21 -15.60 -24.47
N MET A 38 8.08 -16.74 -23.78
CA MET A 38 8.48 -18.05 -24.28
C MET A 38 7.67 -18.45 -25.52
N GLU A 39 6.37 -18.25 -25.52
CA GLU A 39 5.49 -18.51 -26.67
C GLU A 39 5.89 -17.66 -27.90
N GLN A 40 6.52 -16.50 -27.69
CA GLN A 40 6.98 -15.58 -28.74
C GLN A 40 8.44 -15.76 -29.10
N ASP A 41 9.14 -16.72 -28.49
CA ASP A 41 10.59 -16.94 -28.62
C ASP A 41 11.44 -15.68 -28.31
N ALA A 42 10.98 -14.90 -27.34
CA ALA A 42 11.57 -13.60 -26.97
C ALA A 42 12.58 -13.69 -25.82
N LEU A 43 12.89 -14.91 -25.34
CA LEU A 43 13.88 -15.15 -24.28
C LEU A 43 15.05 -15.96 -24.83
N GLU A 44 16.26 -15.53 -24.50
CA GLU A 44 17.48 -16.28 -24.80
C GLU A 44 17.79 -17.28 -23.67
N GLU A 45 18.32 -18.45 -24.06
CA GLU A 45 18.66 -19.50 -23.11
C GLU A 45 19.86 -19.08 -22.24
N ASN A 46 19.76 -19.31 -20.93
CA ASN A 46 20.76 -18.94 -19.91
C ASN A 46 21.03 -17.43 -19.77
N GLU A 47 20.26 -16.57 -20.43
CA GLU A 47 20.32 -15.13 -20.16
C GLU A 47 19.52 -14.80 -18.91
N GLU A 48 20.10 -13.99 -18.04
CA GLU A 48 19.41 -13.49 -16.83
C GLU A 48 18.61 -12.23 -17.16
N TYR A 49 17.37 -12.23 -16.76
CA TYR A 49 16.45 -11.11 -16.87
C TYR A 49 16.04 -10.64 -15.49
N GLU A 50 15.97 -9.35 -15.31
CA GLU A 50 15.40 -8.75 -14.10
C GLU A 50 14.16 -7.91 -14.45
N ALA A 51 13.02 -8.22 -13.84
CA ALA A 51 11.74 -7.57 -14.07
C ALA A 51 11.29 -6.81 -12.83
N LEU A 52 10.83 -5.58 -13.01
CA LEU A 52 10.15 -4.81 -11.98
C LEU A 52 8.64 -4.85 -12.24
N MET A 53 7.87 -5.23 -11.24
CA MET A 53 6.41 -5.30 -11.29
C MET A 53 5.82 -4.24 -10.39
N ILE A 54 4.92 -3.42 -10.91
CA ILE A 54 4.15 -2.43 -10.15
C ILE A 54 2.68 -2.77 -10.32
N ASP A 55 2.03 -3.19 -9.25
CA ASP A 55 0.60 -3.48 -9.20
C ASP A 55 -0.15 -2.42 -8.41
N CYS A 56 -0.89 -1.55 -9.08
CA CYS A 56 -1.73 -0.55 -8.43
C CYS A 56 -3.18 -1.01 -8.44
N GLY A 57 -3.58 -1.60 -7.31
CA GLY A 57 -4.94 -2.04 -7.04
C GLY A 57 -5.90 -0.91 -6.68
N GLY A 58 -6.99 -1.27 -6.00
CA GLY A 58 -8.00 -0.30 -5.53
C GLY A 58 -7.56 0.46 -4.28
N GLY A 59 -6.92 -0.21 -3.34
CA GLY A 59 -6.51 0.35 -2.04
C GLY A 59 -5.02 0.35 -1.77
N THR A 60 -4.28 -0.55 -2.44
CA THR A 60 -2.85 -0.77 -2.23
C THR A 60 -2.10 -0.70 -3.53
N THR A 61 -0.80 -0.47 -3.46
CA THR A 61 0.12 -0.59 -4.58
C THR A 61 1.32 -1.42 -4.16
N ASP A 62 1.57 -2.50 -4.87
CA ASP A 62 2.65 -3.43 -4.61
C ASP A 62 3.76 -3.27 -5.64
N LEU A 63 5.00 -3.36 -5.16
CA LEU A 63 6.22 -3.28 -5.94
C LEU A 63 7.08 -4.50 -5.67
N CYS A 64 7.36 -5.28 -6.69
CA CYS A 64 8.22 -6.45 -6.57
C CYS A 64 9.22 -6.49 -7.71
N SER A 65 10.47 -6.87 -7.43
CA SER A 65 11.41 -7.21 -8.47
C SER A 65 11.77 -8.69 -8.44
N TYR A 66 11.99 -9.22 -9.62
CA TYR A 66 12.23 -10.64 -9.84
C TYR A 66 13.35 -10.83 -10.82
N ARG A 67 14.24 -11.77 -10.52
CA ARG A 67 15.23 -12.30 -11.45
C ARG A 67 14.74 -13.62 -12.00
N PHE A 68 14.91 -13.84 -13.30
CA PHE A 68 14.55 -15.11 -13.91
C PHE A 68 15.44 -15.44 -15.10
N HIS A 69 15.59 -16.74 -15.38
CA HIS A 69 16.21 -17.27 -16.59
C HIS A 69 15.58 -18.60 -16.99
N ILE A 70 15.78 -18.98 -18.23
CA ILE A 70 15.31 -20.26 -18.78
C ILE A 70 16.50 -21.11 -19.23
N GLN A 71 16.40 -22.43 -19.03
CA GLN A 71 17.40 -23.41 -19.44
C GLN A 71 16.74 -24.60 -20.12
N ASP A 72 17.47 -25.25 -21.00
CA ASP A 72 17.14 -26.53 -21.65
C ASP A 72 15.77 -26.61 -22.32
N ARG A 73 15.76 -26.22 -23.59
CA ARG A 73 14.54 -26.18 -24.40
C ARG A 73 14.17 -27.52 -25.10
N ARG A 74 14.92 -28.59 -24.87
CA ARG A 74 14.83 -29.83 -25.69
C ARG A 74 13.59 -30.69 -25.38
N ALA A 75 13.24 -30.84 -24.11
CA ALA A 75 12.14 -31.69 -23.67
C ALA A 75 11.09 -30.93 -22.85
N ALA A 76 11.56 -30.10 -21.91
CA ALA A 76 10.71 -29.21 -21.10
C ALA A 76 11.57 -27.99 -20.73
N TYR A 77 10.94 -26.83 -20.63
CA TYR A 77 11.62 -25.63 -20.16
C TYR A 77 11.98 -25.78 -18.69
N LYS A 78 13.22 -25.43 -18.32
CA LYS A 78 13.57 -25.18 -16.92
C LYS A 78 13.52 -23.68 -16.69
N ILE A 79 12.70 -23.27 -15.77
CA ILE A 79 12.44 -21.85 -15.46
C ILE A 79 12.87 -21.63 -14.02
N TYR A 80 13.81 -20.70 -13.81
CA TYR A 80 14.23 -20.25 -12.49
C TYR A 80 13.71 -18.85 -12.29
N MET A 81 13.03 -18.63 -11.17
CA MET A 81 12.47 -17.34 -10.80
C MET A 81 12.78 -17.08 -9.33
N GLU A 82 13.32 -15.92 -9.05
CA GLU A 82 13.72 -15.47 -7.71
C GLU A 82 13.16 -14.09 -7.44
N THR A 83 12.57 -13.90 -6.25
CA THR A 83 12.21 -12.58 -5.75
C THR A 83 13.46 -11.87 -5.24
N THR A 84 13.80 -10.72 -5.82
CA THR A 84 14.98 -9.94 -5.46
C THR A 84 14.65 -8.73 -4.59
N TYR A 85 13.38 -8.25 -4.65
CA TYR A 85 12.92 -7.12 -3.86
C TYR A 85 11.40 -7.13 -3.73
N GLU A 86 10.89 -6.77 -2.56
CA GLU A 86 9.48 -6.54 -2.30
C GLU A 86 9.29 -5.25 -1.51
N ASN A 87 8.34 -4.43 -1.93
CA ASN A 87 7.91 -3.23 -1.24
C ASN A 87 6.43 -3.00 -1.56
N GLY A 88 5.81 -2.01 -0.96
CA GLY A 88 4.44 -1.66 -1.25
C GLY A 88 4.00 -0.39 -0.53
N ASP A 89 2.81 0.06 -0.88
CA ASP A 89 2.12 1.12 -0.20
C ASP A 89 0.69 0.65 0.12
N THR A 90 0.41 0.42 1.39
CA THR A 90 -0.90 -0.04 1.87
C THR A 90 -1.93 1.08 1.93
N ASP A 91 -1.48 2.32 1.79
CA ASP A 91 -2.32 3.52 1.90
C ASP A 91 -2.55 4.21 0.56
N PHE A 92 -1.99 3.68 -0.54
CA PHE A 92 -2.16 4.24 -1.87
C PHE A 92 -2.70 3.21 -2.87
N GLY A 93 -3.76 3.60 -3.57
CA GLY A 93 -4.38 2.86 -4.66
C GLY A 93 -5.39 3.71 -5.42
N GLY A 94 -6.17 3.07 -6.29
CA GLY A 94 -7.19 3.74 -7.10
C GLY A 94 -8.24 4.52 -6.31
N ASN A 95 -8.45 4.16 -5.04
CA ASN A 95 -9.37 4.86 -4.14
C ASN A 95 -8.84 6.25 -3.75
N ASN A 96 -7.52 6.43 -3.64
CA ASN A 96 -6.90 7.73 -3.38
C ASN A 96 -7.16 8.68 -4.55
N LEU A 97 -7.05 8.19 -5.78
CA LEU A 97 -7.36 8.95 -6.98
C LEU A 97 -8.85 9.32 -7.02
N THR A 98 -9.74 8.38 -6.68
CA THR A 98 -11.18 8.64 -6.56
C THR A 98 -11.46 9.69 -5.49
N TYR A 99 -10.77 9.63 -4.35
CA TYR A 99 -10.95 10.60 -3.29
C TYR A 99 -10.53 12.02 -3.71
N ARG A 100 -9.43 12.19 -4.45
CA ARG A 100 -9.05 13.49 -5.01
C ARG A 100 -10.12 14.07 -5.94
N ILE A 101 -10.70 13.24 -6.81
CA ILE A 101 -11.83 13.66 -7.65
C ILE A 101 -13.05 14.03 -6.79
N MET A 102 -13.34 13.26 -5.75
CA MET A 102 -14.43 13.55 -4.79
C MET A 102 -14.23 14.90 -4.10
N GLN A 103 -13.00 15.25 -3.71
CA GLN A 103 -12.70 16.54 -3.08
C GLN A 103 -13.09 17.71 -4.00
N VAL A 104 -12.63 17.65 -5.25
CA VAL A 104 -12.95 18.67 -6.26
C VAL A 104 -14.45 18.70 -6.56
N LEU A 105 -15.10 17.56 -6.72
CA LEU A 105 -16.53 17.46 -6.96
C LEU A 105 -17.35 18.09 -5.81
N LYS A 106 -16.98 17.83 -4.56
CA LYS A 106 -17.62 18.40 -3.38
C LYS A 106 -17.53 19.92 -3.36
N ILE A 107 -16.35 20.46 -3.60
CA ILE A 107 -16.13 21.91 -3.66
C ILE A 107 -16.97 22.55 -4.79
N ALA A 108 -16.98 21.93 -5.97
CA ALA A 108 -17.77 22.38 -7.11
C ALA A 108 -19.28 22.39 -6.81
N LEU A 109 -19.79 21.34 -6.14
CA LEU A 109 -21.20 21.25 -5.74
C LEU A 109 -21.58 22.29 -4.69
N VAL A 110 -20.72 22.55 -3.71
CA VAL A 110 -20.95 23.60 -2.69
C VAL A 110 -21.05 24.95 -3.36
N ARG A 111 -20.12 25.28 -4.27
CA ARG A 111 -20.13 26.55 -5.00
C ARG A 111 -21.33 26.67 -5.94
N ALA A 112 -21.66 25.62 -6.70
CA ALA A 112 -22.84 25.61 -7.57
C ALA A 112 -24.16 25.71 -6.79
N ALA A 113 -24.18 25.26 -5.52
CA ALA A 113 -25.31 25.44 -4.63
C ALA A 113 -25.49 26.89 -4.09
N GLY A 114 -24.64 27.81 -4.49
CA GLY A 114 -24.72 29.23 -4.14
C GLY A 114 -23.93 29.63 -2.88
N TYR A 115 -23.04 28.78 -2.39
CA TYR A 115 -22.16 29.12 -1.28
C TYR A 115 -20.80 29.61 -1.81
N GLU A 116 -20.41 30.80 -1.43
CA GLU A 116 -19.20 31.47 -1.91
C GLU A 116 -18.01 31.38 -0.93
N ASN A 117 -18.11 30.50 0.06
CA ASN A 117 -17.07 30.31 1.07
C ASN A 117 -15.87 29.50 0.56
N THR A 118 -15.94 28.92 -0.64
CA THR A 118 -14.86 28.16 -1.28
C THR A 118 -14.41 28.82 -2.57
N SER A 119 -13.15 28.62 -2.93
CA SER A 119 -12.63 29.00 -4.26
C SER A 119 -13.26 28.14 -5.36
N SER A 120 -13.25 28.62 -6.61
CA SER A 120 -13.65 27.79 -7.75
C SER A 120 -12.61 26.70 -8.01
N VAL A 121 -13.03 25.62 -8.68
CA VAL A 121 -12.12 24.53 -9.07
C VAL A 121 -10.95 25.08 -9.90
N LYS A 122 -11.24 26.00 -10.83
CA LYS A 122 -10.23 26.63 -11.65
C LYS A 122 -9.18 27.40 -10.82
N GLU A 123 -9.62 28.22 -9.86
CA GLU A 123 -8.71 28.94 -8.96
C GLU A 123 -7.84 28.00 -8.14
N ILE A 124 -8.41 26.87 -7.65
CA ILE A 124 -7.64 25.87 -6.90
C ILE A 124 -6.56 25.23 -7.77
N LEU A 125 -6.91 24.88 -9.01
CA LEU A 125 -5.98 24.23 -9.94
C LEU A 125 -4.94 25.19 -10.52
N GLU A 126 -5.19 26.50 -10.57
CA GLU A 126 -4.18 27.51 -10.93
C GLU A 126 -2.97 27.46 -9.98
N TYR A 127 -3.16 27.09 -8.71
CA TYR A 127 -2.04 26.86 -7.77
C TYR A 127 -1.25 25.58 -8.07
N MET A 128 -1.82 24.67 -8.84
CA MET A 128 -1.18 23.44 -9.27
C MET A 128 -0.63 23.55 -10.71
N ASP A 129 -0.89 24.64 -11.40
CA ASP A 129 -0.38 24.90 -12.78
C ASP A 129 1.12 25.25 -12.74
N THR A 130 1.93 24.23 -12.53
CA THR A 130 3.38 24.28 -12.42
C THR A 130 3.95 22.98 -12.99
N ASP A 131 5.27 22.91 -13.13
CA ASP A 131 5.94 21.63 -13.37
C ASP A 131 5.75 20.74 -12.13
N ILE A 132 4.69 19.94 -12.16
CA ILE A 132 4.24 19.12 -11.03
C ILE A 132 5.34 18.18 -10.56
N TYR A 133 6.05 17.54 -11.47
CA TYR A 133 7.08 16.56 -11.13
C TYR A 133 8.22 17.23 -10.38
N ARG A 134 8.72 18.32 -10.91
CA ARG A 134 9.75 19.12 -10.26
C ARG A 134 9.29 19.70 -8.92
N TYR A 135 8.03 20.13 -8.84
CA TYR A 135 7.47 20.66 -7.60
C TYR A 135 7.38 19.57 -6.51
N VAL A 136 6.91 18.37 -6.87
CA VAL A 136 6.85 17.23 -5.95
C VAL A 136 8.25 16.80 -5.50
N ASP A 137 9.24 16.85 -6.40
CA ASP A 137 10.64 16.56 -6.06
C ASP A 137 11.21 17.52 -5.01
N GLN A 138 10.90 18.80 -5.16
CA GLN A 138 11.45 19.83 -4.27
C GLN A 138 10.68 19.97 -2.95
N HIS A 139 9.38 19.72 -2.96
CA HIS A 139 8.49 20.12 -1.88
C HIS A 139 7.61 18.98 -1.33
N GLY A 140 7.54 17.86 -2.02
CA GLY A 140 6.65 16.74 -1.69
C GLY A 140 5.19 16.95 -2.12
N GLY A 141 4.47 15.82 -2.33
CA GLY A 141 3.08 15.84 -2.78
C GLY A 141 2.11 16.53 -1.81
N LYS A 142 2.31 16.38 -0.49
CA LYS A 142 1.45 17.04 0.51
C LYS A 142 1.38 18.57 0.35
N LYS A 143 2.49 19.19 -0.03
CA LYS A 143 2.52 20.67 -0.21
C LYS A 143 1.77 21.10 -1.46
N LEU A 144 1.78 20.29 -2.51
CA LEU A 144 1.04 20.54 -3.75
C LEU A 144 -0.47 20.63 -3.50
N TYR A 145 -1.00 19.73 -2.66
CA TYR A 145 -2.44 19.64 -2.39
C TYR A 145 -2.94 20.51 -1.23
N ARG A 146 -2.05 21.27 -0.57
CA ARG A 146 -2.42 22.04 0.62
C ARG A 146 -3.60 22.99 0.38
N HIS A 147 -3.63 23.68 -0.74
CA HIS A 147 -4.71 24.62 -1.05
C HIS A 147 -6.03 23.89 -1.32
N LEU A 148 -6.00 22.77 -2.04
CA LEU A 148 -7.18 21.91 -2.24
C LEU A 148 -7.71 21.39 -0.91
N ASP A 149 -6.85 20.92 -0.02
CA ASP A 149 -7.24 20.39 1.27
C ASP A 149 -7.82 21.48 2.19
N ASP A 150 -7.35 22.73 2.08
CA ASP A 150 -7.91 23.88 2.79
C ASP A 150 -9.31 24.22 2.27
N GLU A 151 -9.52 24.27 0.96
CA GLU A 151 -10.82 24.52 0.35
C GLU A 151 -11.80 23.36 0.61
N TYR A 152 -11.33 22.13 0.62
CA TYR A 152 -12.12 20.96 0.98
C TYR A 152 -12.63 21.03 2.44
N ARG A 153 -11.80 21.53 3.36
CA ARG A 153 -12.21 21.78 4.76
C ARG A 153 -13.30 22.85 4.87
N LYS A 154 -13.23 23.93 4.07
CA LYS A 154 -14.31 24.92 4.01
C LYS A 154 -15.60 24.32 3.44
N ALA A 155 -15.51 23.46 2.42
CA ALA A 155 -16.66 22.78 1.86
C ALA A 155 -17.30 21.80 2.87
N GLU A 156 -16.53 21.25 3.82
CA GLU A 156 -17.03 20.38 4.88
C GLU A 156 -18.05 21.06 5.80
N GLU A 157 -17.91 22.35 6.00
CA GLU A 157 -18.87 23.14 6.80
C GLU A 157 -20.26 23.18 6.19
N ILE A 158 -20.37 23.05 4.86
CA ILE A 158 -21.62 23.16 4.10
C ILE A 158 -22.15 21.79 3.67
N LEU A 159 -21.30 20.95 3.11
CA LEU A 159 -21.61 19.59 2.64
C LEU A 159 -20.74 18.57 3.40
N PRO A 160 -21.15 18.20 4.62
CA PRO A 160 -20.34 17.34 5.46
C PRO A 160 -20.26 15.91 4.90
N THR A 161 -19.06 15.34 4.93
CA THR A 161 -18.73 13.98 4.51
C THR A 161 -17.96 13.20 5.56
N ARG A 162 -17.38 13.87 6.57
CA ARG A 162 -16.59 13.27 7.65
C ARG A 162 -17.51 12.62 8.69
N PHE A 163 -18.13 11.52 8.32
CA PHE A 163 -19.16 10.87 9.15
C PHE A 163 -18.61 10.29 10.47
N ALA A 164 -17.32 9.99 10.56
CA ALA A 164 -16.72 9.55 11.82
C ALA A 164 -16.87 10.59 12.94
N ASP A 165 -16.89 11.89 12.60
CA ASP A 165 -17.04 12.98 13.57
C ASP A 165 -18.44 13.01 14.20
N PHE A 166 -19.43 12.36 13.57
CA PHE A 166 -20.83 12.28 14.00
C PHE A 166 -21.19 10.99 14.73
N GLU A 167 -20.30 9.98 14.73
CA GLU A 167 -20.63 8.64 15.23
C GLU A 167 -21.04 8.62 16.69
N ARG A 168 -20.45 9.50 17.52
CA ARG A 168 -20.66 9.52 18.98
C ARG A 168 -21.83 10.42 19.42
N TYR A 169 -22.26 11.38 18.60
CA TYR A 169 -23.12 12.48 19.07
C TYR A 169 -24.53 12.47 18.47
N ASN A 170 -24.69 12.10 17.21
CA ASN A 170 -25.98 12.18 16.53
C ASN A 170 -26.13 11.12 15.45
N ARG A 171 -26.84 10.05 15.80
CA ARG A 171 -27.04 8.92 14.89
C ARG A 171 -27.76 9.30 13.58
N SER A 172 -28.74 10.23 13.65
CA SER A 172 -29.47 10.68 12.45
C SER A 172 -28.59 11.47 11.51
N GLU A 173 -27.74 12.36 12.03
CA GLU A 173 -26.78 13.13 11.22
C GLU A 173 -25.66 12.25 10.70
N TYR A 174 -25.16 11.30 11.51
CA TYR A 174 -24.19 10.30 11.08
C TYR A 174 -24.61 9.63 9.78
N TYR A 175 -25.85 9.13 9.68
CA TYR A 175 -26.31 8.49 8.45
C TYR A 175 -26.45 9.45 7.27
N LYS A 176 -26.84 10.71 7.48
CA LYS A 176 -26.89 11.72 6.42
C LYS A 176 -25.50 12.03 5.87
N VAL A 177 -24.54 12.25 6.78
CA VAL A 177 -23.13 12.54 6.42
C VAL A 177 -22.45 11.34 5.75
N LYS A 178 -22.68 10.14 6.29
CA LYS A 178 -22.22 8.89 5.69
C LYS A 178 -22.77 8.68 4.28
N ASN A 179 -24.05 8.98 4.07
CA ASN A 179 -24.65 8.93 2.75
C ASN A 179 -24.04 9.95 1.79
N ASN A 180 -23.72 11.17 2.24
CA ASN A 180 -23.01 12.17 1.45
C ASN A 180 -21.69 11.62 0.97
N PHE A 181 -20.88 11.06 1.89
CA PHE A 181 -19.57 10.49 1.54
C PHE A 181 -19.68 9.44 0.45
N TYR A 182 -20.49 8.40 0.66
CA TYR A 182 -20.61 7.31 -0.32
C TYR A 182 -21.22 7.75 -1.64
N THR A 183 -22.16 8.69 -1.62
CA THR A 183 -22.75 9.25 -2.85
C THR A 183 -21.69 9.99 -3.69
N LEU A 184 -20.90 10.84 -3.04
CA LEU A 184 -19.86 11.60 -3.74
C LEU A 184 -18.70 10.70 -4.17
N PHE A 185 -18.33 9.72 -3.35
CA PHE A 185 -17.28 8.77 -3.70
C PHE A 185 -17.67 7.89 -4.89
N ASP A 186 -18.92 7.39 -4.91
CA ASP A 186 -19.45 6.63 -6.05
C ASP A 186 -19.55 7.48 -7.34
N ALA A 187 -19.95 8.75 -7.19
CA ALA A 187 -19.96 9.69 -8.32
C ALA A 187 -18.55 9.96 -8.84
N ALA A 188 -17.57 10.19 -7.97
CA ALA A 188 -16.17 10.38 -8.33
C ALA A 188 -15.57 9.15 -9.01
N GLU A 189 -15.90 7.94 -8.54
CA GLU A 189 -15.49 6.70 -9.17
C GLU A 189 -16.07 6.55 -10.59
N LYS A 190 -17.33 6.95 -10.80
CA LYS A 190 -17.96 6.98 -12.13
C LYS A 190 -17.30 8.02 -13.03
N ILE A 191 -16.99 9.21 -12.53
CA ILE A 191 -16.27 10.26 -13.25
C ILE A 191 -14.90 9.73 -13.70
N LYS A 192 -14.13 9.14 -12.79
CA LYS A 192 -12.84 8.51 -13.09
C LYS A 192 -12.96 7.48 -14.23
N LYS A 193 -13.95 6.59 -14.14
CA LYS A 193 -14.20 5.58 -15.18
C LYS A 193 -14.60 6.18 -16.53
N LEU A 194 -15.32 7.29 -16.55
CA LEU A 194 -15.67 7.97 -17.79
C LEU A 194 -14.48 8.65 -18.44
N PHE A 195 -13.58 9.26 -17.66
CA PHE A 195 -12.38 9.90 -18.19
C PHE A 195 -11.34 8.92 -18.69
N TYR A 196 -11.11 7.84 -17.94
CA TYR A 196 -10.06 6.87 -18.25
C TYR A 196 -10.59 5.56 -18.86
N GLY A 197 -11.85 5.58 -19.32
CA GLY A 197 -12.50 4.45 -19.97
C GLY A 197 -12.24 4.39 -21.48
N LYS A 198 -13.09 3.62 -22.17
CA LYS A 198 -12.96 3.27 -23.59
C LYS A 198 -13.02 4.44 -24.57
N ILE A 199 -13.83 5.44 -24.24
CA ILE A 199 -14.07 6.60 -25.10
C ILE A 199 -13.53 7.79 -24.34
N ALA A 200 -12.49 8.43 -24.87
CA ALA A 200 -11.94 9.65 -24.30
C ALA A 200 -13.06 10.70 -24.17
N THR A 201 -13.41 10.98 -22.93
CA THR A 201 -14.41 11.98 -22.59
C THR A 201 -13.68 13.18 -22.05
N LEU A 202 -13.92 14.36 -22.64
CA LEU A 202 -13.27 15.59 -22.17
C LEU A 202 -14.04 16.28 -21.04
N GLU A 203 -15.35 16.04 -20.99
CA GLU A 203 -16.22 16.63 -19.98
C GLU A 203 -17.24 15.61 -19.48
N VAL A 204 -17.50 15.66 -18.17
CA VAL A 204 -18.54 14.86 -17.50
C VAL A 204 -19.48 15.78 -16.77
N VAL A 205 -20.77 15.65 -17.06
CA VAL A 205 -21.84 16.41 -16.39
C VAL A 205 -22.34 15.63 -15.19
N VAL A 206 -22.34 16.24 -14.02
CA VAL A 206 -22.90 15.68 -12.78
C VAL A 206 -24.17 16.44 -12.45
N THR A 207 -25.32 15.74 -12.39
CA THR A 207 -26.63 16.36 -12.19
C THR A 207 -27.57 15.45 -11.42
N SER A 208 -28.57 16.05 -10.76
CA SER A 208 -29.68 15.31 -10.13
C SER A 208 -30.96 15.29 -10.99
N GLU A 209 -30.96 15.97 -12.13
CA GLU A 209 -32.11 16.02 -13.03
C GLU A 209 -32.08 14.89 -14.06
N GLN A 210 -33.23 14.24 -14.24
CA GLN A 210 -33.40 13.25 -15.32
C GLN A 210 -33.60 13.98 -16.67
N LYS A 211 -32.53 14.54 -17.20
CA LYS A 211 -32.48 14.95 -18.61
C LYS A 211 -32.14 13.72 -19.46
N GLU A 212 -32.41 13.78 -20.76
CA GLU A 212 -32.06 12.70 -21.71
C GLU A 212 -30.61 12.22 -21.41
N ARG A 213 -30.49 10.92 -21.11
CA ARG A 213 -29.20 10.31 -20.70
C ARG A 213 -28.22 10.44 -21.86
N LYS A 214 -27.30 11.39 -21.74
CA LYS A 214 -26.10 11.41 -22.55
C LYS A 214 -25.09 10.46 -21.89
N GLU A 215 -24.34 9.72 -22.68
CA GLU A 215 -23.32 8.77 -22.19
C GLU A 215 -22.30 9.35 -21.19
N LYS A 216 -22.19 10.67 -21.14
CA LYS A 216 -21.26 11.47 -20.36
C LYS A 216 -21.91 12.12 -19.11
N THR A 217 -22.94 11.52 -18.55
CA THR A 217 -23.66 12.09 -17.42
C THR A 217 -23.62 11.18 -16.22
N VAL A 218 -23.20 11.71 -15.07
CA VAL A 218 -23.31 11.05 -13.77
C VAL A 218 -24.56 11.57 -13.07
N LEU A 219 -25.55 10.70 -12.88
CA LEU A 219 -26.81 11.03 -12.28
C LEU A 219 -26.78 10.76 -10.77
N LEU A 220 -27.16 11.78 -9.97
CA LEU A 220 -27.26 11.72 -8.51
C LEU A 220 -28.71 11.60 -8.02
N ASP A 221 -29.63 11.04 -8.83
CA ASP A 221 -31.07 10.96 -8.56
C ASP A 221 -31.43 10.02 -7.40
N LYS A 222 -30.66 8.95 -7.22
CA LYS A 222 -30.90 7.96 -6.15
C LYS A 222 -30.49 8.44 -4.77
N TRP A 223 -29.62 9.43 -4.72
CA TRP A 223 -28.91 9.81 -3.52
C TRP A 223 -29.16 11.27 -3.21
N LYS A 224 -29.87 11.51 -2.12
CA LYS A 224 -30.17 12.87 -1.66
C LYS A 224 -29.01 13.38 -0.84
N LEU A 225 -28.30 14.39 -1.33
CA LEU A 225 -27.25 15.04 -0.58
C LEU A 225 -27.84 15.92 0.53
N SER A 226 -27.19 15.90 1.69
CA SER A 226 -27.61 16.65 2.87
C SER A 226 -26.65 17.78 3.15
N PHE A 227 -27.14 19.01 3.14
CA PHE A 227 -26.37 20.23 3.36
C PHE A 227 -26.66 20.79 4.74
N ARG A 228 -25.68 21.47 5.33
CA ARG A 228 -25.86 22.20 6.57
C ARG A 228 -26.70 23.47 6.32
N GLN A 229 -27.73 23.68 7.13
CA GLN A 229 -28.60 24.85 7.14
C GLN A 229 -28.71 25.34 8.59
N GLY A 230 -27.86 26.31 8.96
CA GLY A 230 -27.67 26.68 10.36
C GLY A 230 -27.10 25.51 11.16
N ASP A 231 -27.78 25.13 12.25
CA ASP A 231 -27.32 24.03 13.13
C ASP A 231 -27.79 22.64 12.68
N GLU A 232 -28.65 22.57 11.65
CA GLU A 232 -29.20 21.29 11.18
C GLU A 232 -28.62 20.86 9.83
N ILE A 233 -28.52 19.54 9.63
CA ILE A 233 -28.18 18.94 8.33
C ILE A 233 -29.48 18.49 7.65
N ALA A 234 -29.85 19.19 6.55
CA ALA A 234 -31.08 18.97 5.81
C ALA A 234 -30.81 18.38 4.41
N VAL A 235 -31.72 17.48 3.99
CA VAL A 235 -31.66 16.88 2.65
C VAL A 235 -32.08 17.90 1.59
N LYS A 236 -31.21 18.12 0.58
CA LYS A 236 -31.56 18.89 -0.61
C LYS A 236 -32.17 17.97 -1.67
N LYS A 237 -33.32 18.31 -2.23
CA LYS A 237 -34.02 17.49 -3.23
C LYS A 237 -33.38 17.57 -4.61
N THR A 238 -32.73 18.68 -4.91
CA THR A 238 -32.04 18.93 -6.19
C THR A 238 -30.61 19.33 -5.93
N VAL A 239 -29.71 18.73 -6.70
CA VAL A 239 -28.28 19.07 -6.69
C VAL A 239 -28.02 19.89 -7.95
N PRO A 240 -27.31 21.03 -7.87
CA PRO A 240 -26.98 21.84 -9.04
C PRO A 240 -26.09 21.05 -10.01
N GLU A 241 -26.21 21.39 -11.28
CA GLU A 241 -25.39 20.81 -12.34
C GLU A 241 -23.93 21.29 -12.19
N VAL A 242 -23.00 20.34 -12.30
CA VAL A 242 -21.56 20.61 -12.27
C VAL A 242 -20.91 19.90 -13.46
N ILE A 243 -20.00 20.60 -14.11
CA ILE A 243 -19.19 20.06 -15.20
C ILE A 243 -17.79 19.80 -14.67
N MET A 244 -17.31 18.56 -14.88
CA MET A 244 -15.94 18.13 -14.56
C MET A 244 -15.16 18.02 -15.87
N ASN A 245 -13.97 18.62 -15.92
CA ASN A 245 -13.13 18.64 -17.10
C ASN A 245 -11.98 17.63 -17.00
N TYR A 246 -11.67 16.94 -18.08
CA TYR A 246 -10.60 15.93 -18.13
C TYR A 246 -9.23 16.50 -17.75
N PHE A 247 -8.86 17.66 -18.30
CA PHE A 247 -7.53 18.26 -18.09
C PHE A 247 -7.35 18.71 -16.63
N GLU A 248 -8.44 19.17 -15.99
CA GLU A 248 -8.44 19.50 -14.57
C GLU A 248 -8.20 18.27 -13.69
N ILE A 249 -8.83 17.14 -14.04
CA ILE A 249 -8.66 15.88 -13.32
C ILE A 249 -7.27 15.27 -13.61
N GLU A 250 -6.77 15.37 -14.82
CA GLU A 250 -5.42 14.92 -15.18
C GLU A 250 -4.37 15.66 -14.37
N LEU A 251 -4.46 16.99 -14.31
CA LEU A 251 -3.59 17.84 -13.50
C LEU A 251 -3.67 17.48 -12.02
N LEU A 252 -4.89 17.30 -11.52
CA LEU A 252 -5.16 16.90 -10.12
C LEU A 252 -4.49 15.56 -9.76
N LEU A 253 -4.54 14.57 -10.63
CA LEU A 253 -4.04 13.23 -10.35
C LEU A 253 -2.53 13.06 -10.59
N SER A 254 -1.93 13.93 -11.43
CA SER A 254 -0.52 13.82 -11.80
C SER A 254 0.42 13.82 -10.60
N GLY A 255 0.17 14.69 -9.61
CA GLY A 255 1.01 14.80 -8.43
C GLY A 255 0.94 13.59 -7.49
N GLU A 256 -0.25 12.99 -7.35
CA GLU A 256 -0.43 11.76 -6.54
C GLU A 256 0.28 10.58 -7.19
N ILE A 257 0.08 10.41 -8.49
CA ILE A 257 0.66 9.30 -9.25
C ILE A 257 2.17 9.45 -9.33
N TYR A 258 2.68 10.66 -9.60
CA TYR A 258 4.12 10.88 -9.60
C TYR A 258 4.74 10.64 -8.23
N GLY A 259 4.06 11.06 -7.16
CA GLY A 259 4.53 10.85 -5.79
C GLY A 259 4.75 9.39 -5.43
N ILE A 260 3.82 8.50 -5.82
CA ILE A 260 3.96 7.06 -5.54
C ILE A 260 5.01 6.41 -6.45
N VAL A 261 5.04 6.75 -7.74
CA VAL A 261 6.05 6.25 -8.68
C VAL A 261 7.44 6.66 -8.20
N ARG A 262 7.63 7.93 -7.84
CA ARG A 262 8.89 8.42 -7.29
C ARG A 262 9.31 7.67 -6.04
N LYS A 263 8.39 7.47 -5.09
CA LYS A 263 8.65 6.73 -3.84
C LYS A 263 9.24 5.34 -4.14
N PHE A 264 8.72 4.66 -5.15
CA PHE A 264 9.19 3.33 -5.53
C PHE A 264 10.48 3.35 -6.34
N MET A 265 10.65 4.34 -7.22
CA MET A 265 11.80 4.38 -8.12
C MET A 265 13.05 5.00 -7.48
N ASP A 266 12.88 5.82 -6.43
CA ASP A 266 13.97 6.59 -5.83
C ASP A 266 15.12 5.70 -5.33
N GLU A 267 14.80 4.56 -4.72
CA GLU A 267 15.81 3.61 -4.25
C GLU A 267 16.61 3.00 -5.39
N PHE A 268 15.93 2.51 -6.42
CA PHE A 268 16.61 1.92 -7.59
C PHE A 268 17.42 2.95 -8.35
N TYR A 269 16.96 4.19 -8.39
CA TYR A 269 17.68 5.31 -8.99
C TYR A 269 18.96 5.64 -8.21
N ARG A 270 18.88 5.77 -6.89
CA ARG A 270 20.03 6.08 -6.03
C ARG A 270 21.08 4.98 -5.97
N THR A 271 20.65 3.73 -6.02
CA THR A 271 21.55 2.57 -6.01
C THR A 271 22.09 2.21 -7.39
N GLY A 272 21.60 2.85 -8.46
CA GLY A 272 21.96 2.54 -9.85
C GLY A 272 21.30 1.27 -10.40
N ARG A 273 20.53 0.54 -9.59
CA ARG A 273 19.88 -0.73 -9.98
C ARG A 273 18.79 -0.57 -11.04
N ILE A 274 18.39 0.65 -11.34
CA ILE A 274 17.39 0.92 -12.38
C ILE A 274 17.84 0.43 -13.76
N GLN A 275 19.16 0.33 -14.00
CA GLN A 275 19.74 -0.15 -15.25
C GLN A 275 19.74 -1.67 -15.37
N ASP A 276 19.56 -2.38 -14.26
CA ASP A 276 19.58 -3.85 -14.23
C ASP A 276 18.26 -4.42 -14.76
N PHE A 277 17.17 -3.63 -14.76
CA PHE A 277 15.87 -4.09 -15.21
C PHE A 277 15.81 -4.27 -16.72
N SER A 278 15.44 -5.46 -17.16
CA SER A 278 15.13 -5.78 -18.55
C SER A 278 13.79 -5.14 -18.97
N PHE A 279 12.83 -5.10 -18.07
CA PHE A 279 11.53 -4.42 -18.25
C PHE A 279 10.82 -4.08 -16.94
N ILE A 280 9.91 -3.10 -17.02
CA ILE A 280 8.99 -2.74 -15.95
C ILE A 280 7.57 -3.08 -16.39
N LYS A 281 6.87 -3.91 -15.60
CA LYS A 281 5.50 -4.32 -15.86
C LYS A 281 4.54 -3.55 -15.00
N LEU A 282 3.60 -2.85 -15.64
CA LEU A 282 2.46 -2.25 -14.97
C LEU A 282 1.28 -3.20 -14.97
N THR A 283 0.67 -3.42 -13.81
CA THR A 283 -0.52 -4.23 -13.59
C THR A 283 -1.47 -3.54 -12.62
N GLY A 284 -2.66 -4.11 -12.42
CA GLY A 284 -3.71 -3.46 -11.64
C GLY A 284 -4.55 -2.46 -12.44
N GLN A 285 -5.80 -2.28 -11.99
CA GLN A 285 -6.79 -1.47 -12.71
C GLN A 285 -6.43 0.02 -12.75
N SER A 286 -5.74 0.53 -11.75
CA SER A 286 -5.37 1.94 -11.67
C SER A 286 -4.25 2.30 -12.62
N CYS A 287 -3.39 1.34 -12.99
CA CYS A 287 -2.33 1.54 -13.98
C CYS A 287 -2.84 1.75 -15.44
N LYS A 288 -4.15 1.67 -15.67
CA LYS A 288 -4.75 2.08 -16.95
C LYS A 288 -4.66 3.57 -17.21
N ILE A 289 -4.52 4.36 -16.15
CA ILE A 289 -4.32 5.80 -16.22
C ILE A 289 -2.93 6.05 -16.81
N ASP A 290 -2.87 6.65 -18.00
CA ASP A 290 -1.62 6.86 -18.74
C ASP A 290 -0.58 7.66 -17.94
N LEU A 291 -1.00 8.44 -16.95
CA LEU A 291 -0.14 9.19 -16.02
C LEU A 291 0.87 8.31 -15.27
N PHE A 292 0.54 7.03 -14.97
CA PHE A 292 1.52 6.09 -14.39
C PHE A 292 2.69 5.84 -15.32
N LYS A 293 2.38 5.66 -16.62
CA LYS A 293 3.40 5.45 -17.64
C LYS A 293 4.23 6.72 -17.87
N ASP A 294 3.57 7.88 -17.84
CA ASP A 294 4.27 9.17 -18.03
C ASP A 294 5.17 9.48 -16.83
N ALA A 295 4.71 9.22 -15.61
CA ALA A 295 5.54 9.34 -14.41
C ALA A 295 6.76 8.40 -14.43
N LEU A 296 6.60 7.15 -14.90
CA LEU A 296 7.72 6.21 -15.02
C LEU A 296 8.75 6.63 -16.08
N LYS A 297 8.35 7.34 -17.13
CA LYS A 297 9.28 7.84 -18.16
C LYS A 297 10.30 8.85 -17.63
N GLU A 298 10.04 9.46 -16.49
CA GLU A 298 11.02 10.32 -15.81
C GLU A 298 12.22 9.53 -15.26
N PHE A 299 12.05 8.21 -15.04
CA PHE A 299 13.08 7.35 -14.48
C PHE A 299 13.67 6.39 -15.50
N VAL A 300 12.87 5.91 -16.46
CA VAL A 300 13.28 4.86 -17.41
C VAL A 300 12.83 5.16 -18.85
N PRO A 301 13.58 4.68 -19.85
CA PRO A 301 13.12 4.77 -21.23
C PRO A 301 11.76 4.08 -21.44
N GLY A 302 10.86 4.71 -22.15
CA GLY A 302 9.49 4.20 -22.38
C GLY A 302 9.42 2.80 -23.00
N ARG A 303 10.47 2.35 -23.72
CA ARG A 303 10.59 0.98 -24.28
C ARG A 303 10.66 -0.11 -23.22
N MET A 304 11.16 0.22 -22.02
CA MET A 304 11.25 -0.71 -20.89
C MET A 304 9.89 -0.92 -20.20
N ILE A 305 8.94 0.00 -20.41
CA ILE A 305 7.65 -0.06 -19.74
C ILE A 305 6.71 -0.96 -20.54
N GLN A 306 6.42 -2.14 -20.01
CA GLN A 306 5.48 -3.08 -20.60
C GLN A 306 4.07 -2.83 -20.07
N PHE A 307 3.22 -2.30 -20.92
CA PHE A 307 1.80 -2.13 -20.67
C PHE A 307 1.04 -2.54 -21.92
N ARG A 308 0.26 -3.63 -21.84
CA ARG A 308 -0.55 -4.07 -23.00
C ARG A 308 -1.82 -3.23 -23.08
N LYS A 309 -1.86 -2.29 -24.03
CA LYS A 309 -3.12 -1.75 -24.59
C LYS A 309 -3.57 -2.68 -25.73
N ARG A 310 -4.56 -3.53 -25.50
CA ARG A 310 -5.22 -4.24 -26.61
C ARG A 310 -6.28 -3.35 -27.24
N ALA A 311 -6.47 -3.51 -28.57
CA ALA A 311 -7.49 -2.78 -29.34
C ALA A 311 -8.94 -3.10 -28.91
N ASN A 312 -9.19 -4.23 -28.24
CA ASN A 312 -10.49 -4.62 -27.69
C ASN A 312 -10.54 -4.41 -26.18
N ILE A 313 -11.14 -3.35 -25.79
CA ILE A 313 -11.12 -2.79 -24.44
C ILE A 313 -11.88 -3.66 -23.42
N ASP A 314 -12.96 -4.36 -23.83
CA ASP A 314 -13.70 -5.26 -22.92
C ASP A 314 -12.84 -6.45 -22.46
N ALA A 315 -12.02 -6.98 -23.38
CA ALA A 315 -11.06 -8.03 -23.07
C ALA A 315 -9.91 -7.55 -22.19
N ALA A 316 -9.45 -6.29 -22.36
CA ALA A 316 -8.37 -5.71 -21.57
C ALA A 316 -8.75 -5.49 -20.09
N ASP A 317 -10.01 -5.16 -19.81
CA ASP A 317 -10.51 -4.98 -18.44
C ASP A 317 -10.53 -6.28 -17.65
N VAL A 318 -10.94 -7.34 -18.30
CA VAL A 318 -10.95 -8.69 -17.74
C VAL A 318 -9.49 -9.20 -17.63
N GLU A 319 -8.66 -8.96 -18.65
CA GLU A 319 -7.28 -9.43 -18.70
C GLU A 319 -6.43 -8.88 -17.54
N LEU A 320 -6.51 -7.57 -17.22
CA LEU A 320 -5.76 -7.00 -16.10
C LEU A 320 -6.19 -7.56 -14.74
N LYS A 321 -7.50 -7.84 -14.58
CA LYS A 321 -8.01 -8.48 -13.35
C LYS A 321 -7.63 -9.96 -13.27
N MET A 322 -7.45 -10.61 -14.41
CA MET A 322 -7.19 -12.05 -14.48
C MET A 322 -5.71 -12.38 -14.62
N THR A 323 -4.82 -11.38 -14.78
CA THR A 323 -3.40 -11.61 -15.05
C THR A 323 -2.73 -12.52 -14.01
N CYS A 324 -3.03 -12.30 -12.73
CA CYS A 324 -2.55 -13.13 -11.64
C CYS A 324 -3.15 -14.55 -11.71
N VAL A 325 -4.48 -14.66 -11.87
CA VAL A 325 -5.17 -15.95 -11.95
C VAL A 325 -4.72 -16.75 -13.18
N ASP A 326 -4.56 -16.10 -14.32
CA ASP A 326 -4.08 -16.74 -15.54
C ASP A 326 -2.65 -17.25 -15.37
N GLY A 327 -1.79 -16.47 -14.70
CA GLY A 327 -0.43 -16.89 -14.37
C GLY A 327 -0.41 -18.09 -13.44
N ALA A 328 -1.22 -18.07 -12.39
CA ALA A 328 -1.35 -19.18 -11.47
C ALA A 328 -1.88 -20.46 -12.16
N LEU A 329 -2.87 -20.33 -13.05
CA LEU A 329 -3.41 -21.46 -13.83
C LEU A 329 -2.38 -22.01 -14.83
N LYS A 330 -1.63 -21.16 -15.51
CA LYS A 330 -0.54 -21.57 -16.40
C LYS A 330 0.54 -22.32 -15.62
N TYR A 331 0.98 -21.76 -14.49
CA TYR A 331 1.95 -22.40 -13.59
C TYR A 331 1.51 -23.79 -13.16
N LEU A 332 0.26 -23.93 -12.67
CA LEU A 332 -0.27 -25.22 -12.24
C LEU A 332 -0.40 -26.20 -13.41
N ARG A 333 -0.82 -25.73 -14.58
CA ARG A 333 -0.90 -26.53 -15.82
C ARG A 333 0.47 -27.06 -16.21
N ASP A 334 1.45 -26.18 -16.32
CA ASP A 334 2.77 -26.50 -16.86
C ASP A 334 3.51 -27.45 -15.90
N ARG A 335 3.38 -27.24 -14.59
CA ARG A 335 3.88 -28.16 -13.57
C ARG A 335 3.18 -29.52 -13.60
N LYS A 336 1.84 -29.56 -13.72
CA LYS A 336 1.07 -30.78 -13.71
C LYS A 336 1.36 -31.68 -14.92
N TYR A 337 1.55 -31.07 -16.08
CA TYR A 337 1.77 -31.80 -17.35
C TYR A 337 3.26 -31.95 -17.69
N GLY A 338 4.16 -31.47 -16.85
CA GLY A 338 5.60 -31.54 -17.09
C GLY A 338 6.07 -30.72 -18.28
N LEU A 339 5.34 -29.65 -18.62
CA LEU A 339 5.67 -28.74 -19.73
C LEU A 339 6.83 -27.81 -19.35
N ALA A 340 6.94 -27.52 -18.07
CA ALA A 340 8.05 -26.76 -17.49
C ALA A 340 8.44 -27.33 -16.12
N ASP A 341 9.74 -27.39 -15.86
CA ASP A 341 10.34 -27.61 -14.55
C ASP A 341 10.61 -26.24 -13.92
N ILE A 342 9.77 -25.85 -12.95
CA ILE A 342 9.73 -24.49 -12.44
C ILE A 342 10.32 -24.46 -11.05
N HIS A 343 11.41 -23.75 -10.90
CA HIS A 343 12.13 -23.52 -9.67
C HIS A 343 11.83 -22.10 -9.17
N LEU A 344 11.02 -22.01 -8.12
CA LEU A 344 10.70 -20.75 -7.46
C LEU A 344 11.61 -20.62 -6.24
N ASN A 345 12.39 -19.56 -6.20
CA ASN A 345 13.11 -19.13 -5.02
C ASN A 345 12.45 -17.83 -4.52
N ASN A 346 11.65 -17.96 -3.48
CA ASN A 346 11.22 -16.77 -2.73
C ASN A 346 12.45 -16.34 -1.95
N GLY A 347 13.34 -15.57 -2.60
CA GLY A 347 14.52 -15.02 -2.00
C GLY A 347 14.18 -14.36 -0.67
N LYS A 348 15.19 -14.12 0.17
CA LYS A 348 14.99 -13.30 1.38
C LYS A 348 14.55 -11.91 0.90
N ALA A 349 13.24 -11.68 0.91
CA ALA A 349 12.69 -10.38 0.56
C ALA A 349 13.36 -9.33 1.46
N VAL A 350 13.87 -8.27 0.87
CA VAL A 350 14.44 -7.15 1.63
C VAL A 350 13.30 -6.55 2.47
N LEU A 351 13.52 -6.42 3.77
CA LEU A 351 12.57 -5.77 4.64
C LEU A 351 12.55 -4.27 4.30
N PRO A 352 11.41 -3.70 3.82
CA PRO A 352 11.35 -2.30 3.43
C PRO A 352 11.26 -1.33 4.62
N TYR A 353 11.45 -1.84 5.85
CA TYR A 353 11.27 -1.11 7.10
C TYR A 353 12.44 -1.29 8.04
N CYS A 354 12.68 -0.26 8.87
CA CYS A 354 13.53 -0.34 10.05
C CYS A 354 12.67 -0.31 11.31
N ILE A 355 13.02 -1.10 12.31
CA ILE A 355 12.45 -0.99 13.66
C ILE A 355 13.43 -0.23 14.52
N THR A 356 12.99 0.89 15.09
CA THR A 356 13.79 1.71 15.97
C THR A 356 13.13 1.84 17.35
N ALA A 357 13.95 2.14 18.35
CA ALA A 357 13.52 2.55 19.68
C ALA A 357 14.41 3.67 20.20
N TYR A 358 14.00 4.34 21.27
CA TYR A 358 14.84 5.32 21.94
C TYR A 358 15.43 4.72 23.22
N THR A 359 16.71 4.91 23.47
CA THR A 359 17.33 4.65 24.77
C THR A 359 16.78 5.62 25.80
N HIS A 360 16.99 5.37 27.11
CA HIS A 360 16.53 6.32 28.13
C HIS A 360 17.26 7.67 28.08
N ASN A 361 18.37 7.78 27.38
CA ASN A 361 19.02 9.06 27.07
C ASN A 361 18.44 9.77 25.87
N GLY A 362 17.33 9.28 25.29
CA GLY A 362 16.68 9.87 24.12
C GLY A 362 17.42 9.65 22.78
N LYS A 363 18.45 8.81 22.77
CA LYS A 363 19.13 8.44 21.53
C LYS A 363 18.35 7.36 20.81
N GLU A 364 18.09 7.57 19.52
CA GLU A 364 17.49 6.56 18.68
C GLU A 364 18.48 5.44 18.35
N VAL A 365 18.01 4.20 18.45
CA VAL A 365 18.76 2.99 18.09
C VAL A 365 17.96 2.17 17.10
N VAL A 366 18.62 1.63 16.08
CA VAL A 366 18.03 0.70 15.12
C VAL A 366 18.11 -0.70 15.73
N LEU A 367 16.95 -1.35 15.85
CA LEU A 367 16.81 -2.70 16.38
C LEU A 367 16.75 -3.75 15.28
N VAL A 368 16.06 -3.42 14.18
CA VAL A 368 16.05 -4.21 12.95
C VAL A 368 16.35 -3.26 11.81
N ASP A 369 17.37 -3.57 11.03
CA ASP A 369 17.75 -2.80 9.86
C ASP A 369 16.92 -3.26 8.65
N GLY A 370 16.22 -2.33 8.00
CA GLY A 370 15.36 -2.58 6.86
C GLY A 370 16.07 -3.10 5.62
N TYR A 371 17.38 -2.90 5.50
CA TYR A 371 18.18 -3.35 4.35
C TYR A 371 19.18 -4.44 4.71
N GLY A 372 19.24 -4.81 5.99
CA GLY A 372 20.07 -5.89 6.46
C GLY A 372 19.45 -7.27 6.22
N ASP A 373 20.22 -8.29 6.53
CA ASP A 373 19.71 -9.65 6.61
C ASP A 373 18.58 -9.72 7.66
N TRP A 374 17.52 -10.43 7.38
CA TRP A 374 16.42 -10.73 8.31
C TRP A 374 16.88 -11.35 9.65
N GLU A 375 18.13 -11.80 9.69
CA GLU A 375 18.77 -12.36 10.88
C GLU A 375 19.25 -11.28 11.86
N THR A 376 19.17 -10.00 11.50
CA THR A 376 19.59 -8.92 12.40
C THR A 376 18.68 -8.85 13.63
N ALA A 377 19.24 -9.16 14.76
CA ALA A 377 18.61 -8.96 16.06
C ALA A 377 19.23 -7.74 16.73
N GLY A 378 18.39 -6.79 17.12
CA GLY A 378 18.80 -5.63 17.90
C GLY A 378 18.37 -5.76 19.35
N THR A 379 19.05 -5.02 20.22
CA THR A 379 18.71 -4.96 21.65
C THR A 379 18.61 -3.52 22.13
N VAL A 380 17.73 -3.31 23.11
CA VAL A 380 17.63 -2.04 23.83
C VAL A 380 17.37 -2.32 25.32
N SER A 381 18.12 -1.65 26.20
CA SER A 381 17.96 -1.80 27.64
C SER A 381 17.06 -0.71 28.23
N ARG A 382 16.31 -1.07 29.26
CA ARG A 382 15.49 -0.21 30.10
C ARG A 382 15.71 -0.55 31.56
N ASN A 383 15.37 0.39 32.44
CA ASN A 383 15.26 0.08 33.84
C ASN A 383 14.06 -0.85 34.08
N MET A 384 14.16 -1.79 35.00
CA MET A 384 13.09 -2.74 35.35
C MET A 384 11.81 -2.06 35.86
N GLU A 385 11.87 -0.79 36.23
CA GLU A 385 10.69 0.02 36.58
C GLU A 385 9.95 0.54 35.33
N ASP A 386 10.61 0.55 34.14
CA ASP A 386 10.03 1.02 32.86
C ASP A 386 9.91 -0.16 31.88
N LEU A 387 8.85 -0.95 32.06
CA LEU A 387 8.54 -2.12 31.25
C LEU A 387 7.66 -1.81 30.02
N LEU A 388 7.63 -0.54 29.63
CA LEU A 388 6.95 -0.06 28.44
C LEU A 388 7.97 0.30 27.37
N LEU A 389 7.95 -0.41 26.25
CA LEU A 389 8.84 -0.17 25.12
C LEU A 389 8.07 0.33 23.89
N PRO A 390 8.13 1.63 23.58
CA PRO A 390 7.67 2.14 22.30
C PRO A 390 8.63 1.72 21.18
N LEU A 391 8.08 1.21 20.08
CA LEU A 391 8.80 0.77 18.91
C LEU A 391 8.26 1.53 17.68
N TYR A 392 9.14 1.98 16.83
CA TYR A 392 8.81 2.80 15.67
C TYR A 392 9.16 2.05 14.40
N LEU A 393 8.16 1.83 13.57
CA LEU A 393 8.33 1.31 12.23
C LEU A 393 8.59 2.49 11.30
N LYS A 394 9.76 2.52 10.69
CA LYS A 394 10.18 3.58 9.77
C LYS A 394 10.48 3.02 8.40
N ASN A 395 10.21 3.82 7.38
CA ASN A 395 10.75 3.53 6.05
C ASN A 395 12.23 3.86 6.01
N VAL A 396 12.85 3.52 4.90
CA VAL A 396 14.27 3.81 4.64
C VAL A 396 14.60 5.28 4.57
N GLY A 397 13.63 6.11 4.23
CA GLY A 397 13.76 7.57 4.28
C GLY A 397 13.73 8.14 5.70
N GLY A 398 13.47 7.31 6.73
CA GLY A 398 13.36 7.71 8.12
C GLY A 398 11.97 8.22 8.52
N ASP A 399 10.99 8.15 7.62
CA ASP A 399 9.61 8.54 7.94
C ASP A 399 8.95 7.46 8.79
N GLU A 400 8.27 7.88 9.85
CA GLU A 400 7.53 6.99 10.74
C GLU A 400 6.22 6.55 10.10
N TYR A 401 6.05 5.23 9.96
CA TYR A 401 4.83 4.61 9.43
C TYR A 401 3.85 4.24 10.52
N CYS A 402 4.36 3.62 11.59
CA CYS A 402 3.55 3.06 12.65
C CYS A 402 4.32 3.06 13.97
N ARG A 403 3.56 3.10 15.08
CA ARG A 403 4.07 2.87 16.43
C ARG A 403 3.48 1.61 16.98
N PHE A 404 4.35 0.79 17.54
CA PHE A 404 3.99 -0.34 18.37
C PHE A 404 4.35 -0.04 19.81
N GLN A 405 3.69 -0.71 20.71
CA GLN A 405 3.95 -0.56 22.13
C GLN A 405 3.98 -1.95 22.76
N TYR A 406 5.16 -2.37 23.18
CA TYR A 406 5.29 -3.57 23.98
C TYR A 406 5.10 -3.19 25.45
N VAL A 407 4.30 -3.96 26.17
CA VAL A 407 4.04 -3.76 27.61
C VAL A 407 4.13 -5.11 28.30
N CYS A 408 4.93 -5.20 29.34
CA CYS A 408 4.94 -6.37 30.20
C CYS A 408 4.92 -5.95 31.68
N ARG A 409 4.61 -6.91 32.54
CA ARG A 409 4.59 -6.70 34.01
C ARG A 409 5.64 -7.57 34.65
N ARG A 410 6.13 -7.13 35.80
CA ARG A 410 7.17 -7.84 36.54
C ARG A 410 6.75 -9.26 36.94
N ASP A 411 5.47 -9.49 37.21
CA ASP A 411 4.91 -10.81 37.59
C ASP A 411 4.79 -11.79 36.41
N GLU A 412 5.02 -11.32 35.18
CA GLU A 412 5.00 -12.15 33.95
C GLU A 412 6.37 -12.76 33.64
N PHE A 413 7.43 -12.38 34.35
CA PHE A 413 8.75 -12.93 34.13
C PHE A 413 8.95 -14.25 34.87
N LEU A 414 9.49 -15.23 34.17
CA LEU A 414 9.76 -16.57 34.69
C LEU A 414 11.27 -16.83 34.71
N GLN A 415 11.76 -17.38 35.81
CA GLN A 415 13.15 -17.79 35.91
C GLN A 415 13.48 -18.83 34.84
N LYS A 416 14.54 -18.60 34.07
CA LYS A 416 15.02 -19.48 33.01
C LYS A 416 16.53 -19.47 32.95
N SER A 417 17.14 -20.65 32.74
CA SER A 417 18.55 -20.72 32.41
C SER A 417 18.79 -20.26 30.95
N TYR A 418 20.03 -19.83 30.66
CA TYR A 418 20.39 -19.49 29.28
C TYR A 418 20.17 -20.66 28.32
N GLU A 419 20.43 -21.92 28.76
CA GLU A 419 20.19 -23.10 27.92
C GLU A 419 18.71 -23.26 27.53
N GLU A 420 17.78 -22.95 28.44
CA GLU A 420 16.35 -22.98 28.17
C GLU A 420 15.95 -21.86 27.20
N ILE A 421 16.50 -20.65 27.39
CA ILE A 421 16.29 -19.49 26.51
C ILE A 421 16.84 -19.81 25.10
N GLY A 422 18.03 -20.36 25.00
CA GLY A 422 18.66 -20.76 23.75
C GLY A 422 17.89 -21.86 23.01
N LYS A 423 17.22 -22.77 23.72
CA LYS A 423 16.32 -23.76 23.08
C LYS A 423 15.05 -23.14 22.50
N LEU A 424 14.55 -22.05 23.12
CA LEU A 424 13.34 -21.35 22.66
C LEU A 424 13.61 -20.40 21.48
N TYR A 425 14.73 -19.67 21.53
CA TYR A 425 14.96 -18.53 20.62
C TYR A 425 16.26 -18.62 19.82
N GLY A 426 17.06 -19.66 20.03
CA GLY A 426 18.28 -19.93 19.24
C GLY A 426 19.24 -18.76 19.21
N SER A 427 19.66 -18.39 18.00
CA SER A 427 20.63 -17.30 17.76
C SER A 427 20.08 -15.90 17.98
N HIS A 428 18.77 -15.75 18.20
CA HIS A 428 18.16 -14.42 18.39
C HIS A 428 18.46 -13.82 19.77
N ILE A 429 18.73 -14.67 20.76
CA ILE A 429 19.14 -14.25 22.09
C ILE A 429 20.51 -14.85 22.40
N LEU A 430 21.57 -14.06 22.20
CA LEU A 430 22.93 -14.53 22.40
C LEU A 430 23.35 -14.47 23.86
N GLN A 431 24.15 -15.45 24.32
CA GLN A 431 24.64 -15.52 25.70
C GLN A 431 25.36 -14.25 26.13
N LYS A 432 26.29 -13.75 25.29
CA LYS A 432 27.02 -12.50 25.58
C LYS A 432 26.12 -11.30 25.84
N GLU A 433 24.95 -11.27 25.23
CA GLU A 433 23.97 -10.19 25.41
C GLU A 433 23.19 -10.38 26.71
N THR A 434 22.92 -11.62 27.13
CA THR A 434 22.30 -11.92 28.43
C THR A 434 23.28 -11.68 29.57
N ASP A 435 24.56 -12.07 29.41
CA ASP A 435 25.61 -11.85 30.39
C ASP A 435 25.94 -10.37 30.61
N SER A 436 25.55 -9.49 29.67
CA SER A 436 25.73 -8.04 29.77
C SER A 436 24.55 -7.29 30.42
N ILE A 437 23.53 -8.00 30.92
CA ILE A 437 22.39 -7.38 31.58
C ILE A 437 22.80 -7.04 33.01
N GLU A 438 22.78 -5.74 33.35
CA GLU A 438 23.08 -5.28 34.71
C GLU A 438 21.88 -5.54 35.64
N ASN A 439 22.16 -5.76 36.93
CA ASN A 439 21.12 -5.91 37.95
C ASN A 439 20.20 -4.68 37.98
N GLY A 440 18.90 -4.91 37.85
CA GLY A 440 17.89 -3.87 37.81
C GLY A 440 17.54 -3.39 36.40
N ASP A 441 18.20 -3.91 35.36
CA ASP A 441 17.90 -3.62 33.95
C ASP A 441 17.18 -4.77 33.31
N VAL A 442 16.30 -4.42 32.38
CA VAL A 442 15.67 -5.34 31.42
C VAL A 442 16.20 -5.05 30.00
N LYS A 443 16.63 -6.09 29.32
CA LYS A 443 17.06 -6.00 27.93
C LYS A 443 15.98 -6.61 27.04
N PHE A 444 15.51 -5.83 26.08
CA PHE A 444 14.54 -6.26 25.08
C PHE A 444 15.30 -6.72 23.82
N PHE A 445 15.05 -7.94 23.42
CA PHE A 445 15.57 -8.53 22.18
C PHE A 445 14.50 -8.40 21.10
N VAL A 446 14.87 -7.85 19.94
CA VAL A 446 13.95 -7.59 18.84
C VAL A 446 14.55 -8.14 17.55
N TRP A 447 13.81 -8.96 16.83
CA TRP A 447 14.24 -9.51 15.55
C TRP A 447 13.08 -9.64 14.56
N ALA A 448 13.38 -9.54 13.27
CA ALA A 448 12.41 -9.73 12.22
C ALA A 448 12.09 -11.21 11.99
N ALA A 449 10.82 -11.50 11.68
CA ALA A 449 10.32 -12.82 11.32
C ALA A 449 9.75 -12.76 9.90
N GLN A 450 10.57 -13.15 8.93
CA GLN A 450 10.25 -13.05 7.49
C GLN A 450 8.99 -13.83 7.11
N GLU A 451 8.90 -15.09 7.54
CA GLU A 451 7.76 -15.95 7.17
C GLU A 451 6.43 -15.44 7.74
N GLU A 452 6.49 -14.73 8.87
CA GLU A 452 5.32 -14.24 9.58
C GLU A 452 5.01 -12.77 9.25
N TRP A 453 5.89 -12.09 8.50
CA TRP A 453 5.79 -10.69 8.11
C TRP A 453 5.60 -9.76 9.30
N GLY A 454 6.58 -9.79 10.20
CA GLY A 454 6.56 -9.00 11.42
C GLY A 454 7.87 -9.11 12.20
N PHE A 455 7.81 -8.81 13.48
CA PHE A 455 8.95 -8.91 14.38
C PHE A 455 8.54 -9.39 15.76
N TRP A 456 9.47 -10.05 16.43
CA TRP A 456 9.32 -10.48 17.80
C TRP A 456 9.99 -9.54 18.78
N VAL A 457 9.41 -9.41 19.97
CA VAL A 457 9.99 -8.71 21.11
C VAL A 457 9.99 -9.67 22.29
N VAL A 458 11.17 -9.85 22.91
CA VAL A 458 11.34 -10.71 24.07
C VAL A 458 12.19 -9.98 25.10
N PRO A 459 11.67 -9.69 26.31
CA PRO A 459 12.44 -9.10 27.38
C PRO A 459 13.12 -10.16 28.25
N VAL A 460 14.35 -9.88 28.64
CA VAL A 460 15.11 -10.66 29.61
C VAL A 460 15.68 -9.72 30.65
N TYR A 461 15.56 -10.02 31.93
CA TYR A 461 16.29 -9.32 32.97
C TYR A 461 17.13 -10.28 33.80
N CYS A 462 18.13 -9.72 34.48
CA CYS A 462 19.01 -10.44 35.39
C CYS A 462 18.90 -9.86 36.80
N GLU A 463 18.81 -10.74 37.80
CA GLU A 463 18.87 -10.38 39.21
C GLU A 463 19.70 -11.43 39.94
N ASP A 464 20.78 -11.01 40.58
CA ASP A 464 21.73 -11.89 41.32
C ASP A 464 22.25 -13.07 40.46
N ASP A 465 22.67 -12.80 39.22
CA ASP A 465 23.12 -13.79 38.21
C ASP A 465 22.06 -14.79 37.78
N ILE A 466 20.79 -14.54 38.08
CA ILE A 466 19.66 -15.35 37.68
C ILE A 466 18.90 -14.64 36.54
N LEU A 467 18.68 -15.35 35.44
CA LEU A 467 17.93 -14.82 34.29
C LEU A 467 16.43 -15.05 34.48
N PHE A 468 15.67 -14.05 34.07
CA PHE A 468 14.23 -14.07 34.05
C PHE A 468 13.73 -13.67 32.66
N LEU A 469 12.95 -14.53 32.05
CA LEU A 469 12.40 -14.37 30.72
C LEU A 469 10.96 -13.87 30.80
N GLY A 470 10.67 -12.75 30.15
CA GLY A 470 9.31 -12.23 30.02
C GLY A 470 8.56 -12.81 28.86
N LYS A 471 7.32 -12.36 28.69
CA LYS A 471 6.42 -12.83 27.61
C LYS A 471 6.93 -12.37 26.24
N ALA A 472 7.08 -13.32 25.32
CA ALA A 472 7.32 -13.00 23.92
C ALA A 472 6.05 -12.43 23.27
N GLU A 473 6.20 -11.36 22.48
CA GLU A 473 5.10 -10.78 21.73
C GLU A 473 5.52 -10.57 20.28
N PHE A 474 4.61 -10.91 19.36
CA PHE A 474 4.78 -10.74 17.94
C PHE A 474 3.98 -9.52 17.46
N PHE A 475 4.64 -8.66 16.68
CA PHE A 475 4.04 -7.51 16.05
C PHE A 475 4.10 -7.68 14.53
N CYS A 476 2.92 -7.68 13.89
CA CYS A 476 2.84 -7.72 12.44
C CYS A 476 3.14 -6.35 11.84
N PHE A 477 3.88 -6.29 10.73
CA PHE A 477 4.12 -5.04 10.01
C PHE A 477 2.83 -4.47 9.42
N GLU A 478 1.85 -5.31 9.13
CA GLU A 478 0.51 -4.89 8.77
C GLU A 478 -0.30 -4.66 10.05
N SER A 479 -0.58 -3.40 10.37
CA SER A 479 -1.38 -3.07 11.55
C SER A 479 -2.87 -3.20 11.25
N ASP A 480 -3.65 -3.76 12.19
CA ASP A 480 -5.12 -3.74 12.13
C ASP A 480 -5.70 -2.30 12.15
N ASN A 481 -4.86 -1.31 12.44
CA ASN A 481 -5.24 0.10 12.48
C ASN A 481 -5.38 0.74 11.11
N TRP A 482 -4.96 0.09 10.00
CA TRP A 482 -5.20 0.59 8.65
C TRP A 482 -6.69 0.76 8.32
N VAL A 483 -7.56 0.02 9.03
CA VAL A 483 -9.01 0.21 8.97
C VAL A 483 -9.44 1.61 9.43
N ASN A 484 -8.61 2.37 10.13
CA ASN A 484 -8.98 3.64 10.76
C ASN A 484 -8.55 4.90 9.99
N SER A 485 -7.81 4.79 8.89
CA SER A 485 -7.20 5.95 8.22
C SER A 485 -7.78 6.31 6.85
N PHE A 486 -8.84 5.64 6.39
CA PHE A 486 -9.36 5.87 5.05
C PHE A 486 -10.32 7.06 4.97
N PHE A 487 -9.82 8.18 4.42
CA PHE A 487 -10.60 9.34 3.98
C PHE A 487 -11.48 9.95 5.11
N ASP A 488 -12.58 10.56 4.72
CA ASP A 488 -13.52 11.23 5.63
C ASP A 488 -14.31 10.31 6.55
N GLY A 489 -14.31 9.02 6.28
CA GLY A 489 -15.08 8.01 7.02
C GLY A 489 -14.32 7.35 8.15
N LYS A 490 -13.00 7.54 8.19
CA LYS A 490 -12.12 6.89 9.15
C LYS A 490 -11.00 7.83 9.53
N LYS A 491 -10.54 7.75 10.78
CA LYS A 491 -9.39 8.51 11.27
C LYS A 491 -8.11 8.01 10.66
#